data_6761d62eea642512f971ec826114c0a3
#
_entry.id   6761d62eea642512f971ec826114c0a3
#
_cell.length_a   1.000
_cell.length_b   1.000
_cell.length_c   1.000
_cell.angle_alpha   90.00
_cell.angle_beta   90.00
_cell.angle_gamma   90.00
#
_symmetry.space_group_name_H-M   'P 1'
#
loop_
_entity.id
_entity.type
_entity.pdbx_description
1 polymer ?
#
loop_
_entity_poly.entity_id
_entity_poly.type
_entity_poly.pdbx_seq_one_letter_code
_entity_poly.pdbx_strand_id
1 'polypeptide(L)'
;MAITMDDTISWIVIVVLVCFSALFSGLTLGLMGLDLNGLQIIMNGDNEEMAEMAGKIAPLRENGNLLLCTLLFGNVVVNAYLSILMAELTSGYLGLAYSSLAIVIFGEIIPQASCSRYALQIGSRAVPIVTVLMFMFYPITKPVSMVLDYALGDELGTIHSKTELAELLRIHVQQ
;
A
#
# COMPACT_ATOMS: atom_id res chain seq x y z
N MET A 1 -17.32 -7.20 -28.96
CA MET A 1 -16.15 -7.38 -29.83
C MET A 1 -15.04 -7.90 -28.92
N ALA A 2 -14.98 -9.23 -28.74
CA ALA A 2 -13.97 -9.88 -27.91
C ALA A 2 -12.61 -9.72 -28.61
N ILE A 3 -11.68 -9.03 -27.95
CA ILE A 3 -10.28 -9.05 -28.36
C ILE A 3 -9.79 -10.44 -27.92
N THR A 4 -9.72 -11.36 -28.87
CA THR A 4 -9.03 -12.64 -28.66
C THR A 4 -7.55 -12.33 -28.58
N MET A 5 -7.09 -11.99 -27.37
CA MET A 5 -5.67 -11.94 -27.09
C MET A 5 -5.13 -13.36 -27.19
N ASP A 6 -3.97 -13.52 -27.82
CA ASP A 6 -3.27 -14.80 -27.84
C ASP A 6 -3.10 -15.28 -26.38
N ASP A 7 -3.37 -16.55 -26.08
CA ASP A 7 -3.32 -17.06 -24.70
C ASP A 7 -2.01 -16.71 -23.99
N THR A 8 -0.91 -16.69 -24.73
CA THR A 8 0.41 -16.29 -24.21
C THR A 8 0.44 -14.85 -23.73
N ILE A 9 -0.19 -13.92 -24.47
CA ILE A 9 -0.26 -12.49 -24.09
C ILE A 9 -1.12 -12.35 -22.83
N SER A 10 -2.23 -13.06 -22.74
CA SER A 10 -3.11 -13.06 -21.57
C SER A 10 -2.36 -13.49 -20.30
N TRP A 11 -1.56 -14.54 -20.36
CA TRP A 11 -0.75 -14.99 -19.24
C TRP A 11 0.32 -13.97 -18.82
N ILE A 12 0.98 -13.31 -19.78
CA ILE A 12 1.95 -12.24 -19.49
C ILE A 12 1.26 -11.07 -18.76
N VAL A 13 0.10 -10.64 -19.26
CA VAL A 13 -0.68 -9.57 -18.66
C VAL A 13 -1.10 -9.95 -17.23
N ILE A 14 -1.55 -11.18 -17.00
CA ILE A 14 -1.91 -11.66 -15.66
C ILE A 14 -0.73 -11.58 -14.70
N VAL A 15 0.45 -12.03 -15.10
CA VAL A 15 1.66 -11.96 -14.24
C VAL A 15 1.99 -10.50 -13.90
N VAL A 16 1.92 -9.59 -14.87
CA VAL A 16 2.15 -8.15 -14.65
C VAL A 16 1.10 -7.59 -13.68
N LEU A 17 -0.17 -7.92 -13.86
CA LEU A 17 -1.24 -7.47 -12.97
C LEU A 17 -1.09 -8.02 -11.54
N VAL A 18 -0.68 -9.27 -11.38
CA VAL A 18 -0.38 -9.85 -10.05
C VAL A 18 0.75 -9.07 -9.37
N CYS A 19 1.80 -8.70 -10.12
CA CYS A 19 2.88 -7.87 -9.59
C CYS A 19 2.38 -6.47 -9.15
N PHE A 20 1.48 -5.84 -9.93
CA PHE A 20 0.87 -4.57 -9.55
C PHE A 20 -0.07 -4.71 -8.34
N SER A 21 -0.88 -5.75 -8.29
CA SER A 21 -1.73 -6.08 -7.14
C SER A 21 -0.88 -6.24 -5.88
N ALA A 22 0.19 -7.01 -5.97
CA ALA A 22 1.16 -7.21 -4.89
C ALA A 22 1.80 -5.88 -4.43
N LEU A 23 2.16 -5.02 -5.38
CA LEU A 23 2.75 -3.71 -5.09
C LEU A 23 1.74 -2.81 -4.34
N PHE A 24 0.52 -2.64 -4.87
CA PHE A 24 -0.51 -1.80 -4.25
C PHE A 24 -0.89 -2.32 -2.87
N SER A 25 -1.16 -3.61 -2.76
CA SER A 25 -1.58 -4.27 -1.54
C SER A 25 -0.49 -4.19 -0.45
N GLY A 26 0.75 -4.51 -0.82
CA GLY A 26 1.89 -4.45 0.09
C GLY A 26 2.20 -3.03 0.56
N LEU A 27 2.20 -2.05 -0.36
CA LEU A 27 2.44 -0.64 -0.03
C LEU A 27 1.32 -0.04 0.82
N THR A 28 0.06 -0.44 0.61
CA THR A 28 -1.05 0.00 1.45
C THR A 28 -0.77 -0.33 2.91
N LEU A 29 -0.48 -1.58 3.24
CA LEU A 29 -0.19 -1.97 4.62
C LEU A 29 1.17 -1.43 5.10
N GLY A 30 2.20 -1.48 4.26
CA GLY A 30 3.55 -1.04 4.61
C GLY A 30 3.62 0.46 4.90
N LEU A 31 3.16 1.31 3.98
CA LEU A 31 3.23 2.76 4.15
C LEU A 31 2.22 3.29 5.18
N MET A 32 1.01 2.70 5.23
CA MET A 32 0.00 3.13 6.22
C MET A 32 0.35 2.69 7.64
N GLY A 33 1.16 1.64 7.80
CA GLY A 33 1.68 1.22 9.09
C GLY A 33 2.78 2.13 9.67
N LEU A 34 3.33 3.06 8.87
CA LEU A 34 4.34 4.02 9.31
C LEU A 34 3.64 5.34 9.68
N ASP A 35 3.57 5.67 10.96
CA ASP A 35 3.03 6.95 11.43
C ASP A 35 4.05 8.09 11.28
N LEU A 36 3.56 9.33 11.16
CA LEU A 36 4.41 10.52 11.00
C LEU A 36 5.35 10.74 12.18
N ASN A 37 4.88 10.50 13.40
CA ASN A 37 5.69 10.69 14.60
C ASN A 37 6.83 9.67 14.64
N GLY A 38 6.55 8.39 14.32
CA GLY A 38 7.55 7.35 14.19
C GLY A 38 8.60 7.67 13.12
N LEU A 39 8.17 8.18 11.97
CA LEU A 39 9.09 8.63 10.92
C LEU A 39 9.97 9.80 11.39
N GLN A 40 9.41 10.78 12.11
CA GLN A 40 10.18 11.89 12.67
C GLN A 40 11.21 11.42 13.72
N ILE A 41 10.86 10.44 14.56
CA ILE A 41 11.80 9.84 15.50
C ILE A 41 12.96 9.17 14.76
N ILE A 42 12.66 8.40 13.71
CA ILE A 42 13.69 7.75 12.89
C ILE A 42 14.59 8.76 12.18
N MET A 43 14.01 9.86 11.64
CA MET A 43 14.75 10.93 10.98
C MET A 43 15.74 11.66 11.90
N ASN A 44 15.43 11.73 13.19
CA ASN A 44 16.29 12.36 14.20
C ASN A 44 17.17 11.34 14.96
N GLY A 45 17.13 10.06 14.57
CA GLY A 45 17.94 9.00 15.16
C GLY A 45 19.37 8.97 14.63
N ASP A 46 20.22 8.14 15.25
CA ASP A 46 21.66 8.06 14.94
C ASP A 46 21.95 7.26 13.63
N ASN A 47 20.96 6.58 13.06
CA ASN A 47 21.14 5.78 11.85
C ASN A 47 20.81 6.60 10.60
N GLU A 48 21.84 7.09 9.92
CA GLU A 48 21.71 7.95 8.73
C GLU A 48 20.93 7.26 7.60
N GLU A 49 21.11 5.95 7.38
CA GLU A 49 20.42 5.22 6.31
C GLU A 49 18.90 5.16 6.59
N MET A 50 18.51 4.86 7.83
CA MET A 50 17.11 4.83 8.21
C MET A 50 16.49 6.22 8.19
N ALA A 51 17.24 7.25 8.61
CA ALA A 51 16.81 8.65 8.57
C ALA A 51 16.53 9.12 7.14
N GLU A 52 17.40 8.77 6.18
CA GLU A 52 17.18 9.08 4.76
C GLU A 52 15.94 8.37 4.19
N MET A 53 15.73 7.08 4.54
CA MET A 53 14.54 6.34 4.11
C MET A 53 13.25 6.96 4.67
N ALA A 54 13.25 7.32 5.96
CA ALA A 54 12.11 7.96 6.62
C ALA A 54 11.81 9.34 5.99
N GLY A 55 12.84 10.13 5.70
CA GLY A 55 12.72 11.44 5.06
C GLY A 55 12.11 11.37 3.65
N LYS A 56 12.32 10.28 2.91
CA LYS A 56 11.68 10.05 1.60
C LYS A 56 10.18 9.72 1.74
N ILE A 57 9.80 9.01 2.80
CA ILE A 57 8.42 8.56 3.01
C ILE A 57 7.55 9.65 3.66
N ALA A 58 8.11 10.46 4.55
CA ALA A 58 7.37 11.45 5.34
C ALA A 58 6.47 12.37 4.49
N PRO A 59 6.90 12.95 3.34
CA PRO A 59 6.05 13.80 2.51
C PRO A 59 4.81 13.08 1.93
N LEU A 60 4.91 11.77 1.67
CA LEU A 60 3.75 10.99 1.22
C LEU A 60 2.75 10.79 2.36
N ARG A 61 3.24 10.60 3.59
CA ARG A 61 2.41 10.39 4.77
C ARG A 61 1.75 11.67 5.28
N GLU A 62 2.26 12.85 4.95
CA GLU A 62 1.58 14.13 5.25
C GLU A 62 0.17 14.21 4.61
N ASN A 63 -0.03 13.52 3.49
CA ASN A 63 -1.33 13.37 2.83
C ASN A 63 -1.84 11.93 2.94
N GLY A 64 -1.92 11.40 4.16
CA GLY A 64 -2.22 9.98 4.42
C GLY A 64 -3.52 9.49 3.78
N ASN A 65 -4.61 10.25 3.88
CA ASN A 65 -5.89 9.87 3.26
C ASN A 65 -5.83 9.87 1.72
N LEU A 66 -5.09 10.80 1.10
CA LEU A 66 -4.88 10.80 -0.35
C LEU A 66 -4.01 9.61 -0.77
N LEU A 67 -2.97 9.31 -0.02
CA LEU A 67 -2.12 8.13 -0.24
C LEU A 67 -2.94 6.83 -0.14
N LEU A 68 -3.74 6.70 0.92
CA LEU A 68 -4.62 5.55 1.14
C LEU A 68 -5.60 5.37 -0.03
N CYS A 69 -6.33 6.43 -0.40
CA CYS A 69 -7.29 6.41 -1.52
C CYS A 69 -6.60 6.01 -2.83
N THR A 70 -5.39 6.52 -3.09
CA THR A 70 -4.64 6.20 -4.30
C THR A 70 -4.25 4.73 -4.38
N LEU A 71 -3.69 4.19 -3.30
CA LEU A 71 -3.26 2.80 -3.25
C LEU A 71 -4.45 1.83 -3.30
N LEU A 72 -5.51 2.11 -2.56
CA LEU A 72 -6.74 1.29 -2.59
C LEU A 72 -7.41 1.33 -3.95
N PHE A 73 -7.54 2.50 -4.57
CA PHE A 73 -8.14 2.63 -5.90
C PHE A 73 -7.34 1.83 -6.93
N GLY A 74 -6.01 2.01 -6.95
CA GLY A 74 -5.13 1.25 -7.83
C GLY A 74 -5.25 -0.26 -7.63
N ASN A 75 -5.28 -0.72 -6.38
CA ASN A 75 -5.45 -2.13 -6.06
C ASN A 75 -6.78 -2.70 -6.57
N VAL A 76 -7.89 -1.99 -6.33
CA VAL A 76 -9.23 -2.42 -6.79
C VAL A 76 -9.29 -2.49 -8.30
N VAL A 77 -8.77 -1.50 -9.03
CA VAL A 77 -8.76 -1.48 -10.50
C VAL A 77 -7.96 -2.68 -11.06
N VAL A 78 -6.77 -2.92 -10.52
CA VAL A 78 -5.92 -4.03 -10.95
C VAL A 78 -6.58 -5.37 -10.66
N ASN A 79 -7.12 -5.57 -9.46
CA ASN A 79 -7.77 -6.82 -9.07
C ASN A 79 -9.07 -7.08 -9.85
N ALA A 80 -9.85 -6.04 -10.16
CA ALA A 80 -11.03 -6.17 -11.01
C ALA A 80 -10.66 -6.64 -12.42
N TYR A 81 -9.64 -6.02 -13.04
CA TYR A 81 -9.19 -6.43 -14.37
C TYR A 81 -8.58 -7.82 -14.38
N LEU A 82 -7.78 -8.15 -13.36
CA LEU A 82 -7.22 -9.49 -13.17
C LEU A 82 -8.32 -10.55 -13.04
N SER A 83 -9.39 -10.28 -12.30
CA SER A 83 -10.53 -11.19 -12.15
C SER A 83 -11.27 -11.43 -13.47
N ILE A 84 -11.42 -10.40 -14.30
CA ILE A 84 -12.03 -10.54 -15.64
C ILE A 84 -11.18 -11.44 -16.52
N LEU A 85 -9.87 -11.20 -16.62
CA LEU A 85 -8.96 -12.02 -17.42
C LEU A 85 -8.93 -13.48 -16.95
N MET A 86 -8.91 -13.69 -15.64
CA MET A 86 -8.93 -15.04 -15.07
C MET A 86 -10.25 -15.77 -15.36
N ALA A 87 -11.37 -15.05 -15.35
CA ALA A 87 -12.68 -15.62 -15.70
C ALA A 87 -12.75 -16.04 -17.20
N GLU A 88 -12.09 -15.30 -18.07
CA GLU A 88 -12.01 -15.63 -19.50
C GLU A 88 -11.16 -16.88 -19.78
N LEU A 89 -10.07 -17.06 -19.04
CA LEU A 89 -9.15 -18.19 -19.22
C LEU A 89 -9.58 -19.47 -18.48
N THR A 90 -10.46 -19.33 -17.48
CA THR A 90 -10.81 -20.43 -16.59
C THR A 90 -12.27 -20.86 -16.81
N SER A 91 -12.50 -22.12 -17.09
CA SER A 91 -13.85 -22.65 -17.25
C SER A 91 -14.42 -23.16 -15.93
N GLY A 92 -15.63 -22.68 -15.61
CA GLY A 92 -16.43 -23.18 -14.49
C GLY A 92 -16.13 -22.54 -13.12
N TYR A 93 -17.01 -22.81 -12.17
CA TYR A 93 -16.96 -22.22 -10.83
C TYR A 93 -15.71 -22.60 -10.01
N LEU A 94 -15.21 -23.82 -10.22
CA LEU A 94 -14.00 -24.28 -9.54
C LEU A 94 -12.76 -23.53 -10.01
N GLY A 95 -12.65 -23.30 -11.33
CA GLY A 95 -11.56 -22.52 -11.89
C GLY A 95 -11.54 -21.08 -11.34
N LEU A 96 -12.71 -20.44 -11.27
CA LEU A 96 -12.86 -19.11 -10.70
C LEU A 96 -12.45 -19.09 -9.21
N ALA A 97 -12.85 -20.11 -8.43
CA ALA A 97 -12.50 -20.21 -7.02
C ALA A 97 -10.99 -20.37 -6.81
N TYR A 98 -10.33 -21.25 -7.58
CA TYR A 98 -8.87 -21.43 -7.50
C TYR A 98 -8.11 -20.18 -7.93
N SER A 99 -8.57 -19.52 -9.00
CA SER A 99 -7.97 -18.26 -9.47
C SER A 99 -8.08 -17.16 -8.42
N SER A 100 -9.27 -16.99 -7.84
CA SER A 100 -9.49 -16.00 -6.78
C SER A 100 -8.61 -16.27 -5.55
N LEU A 101 -8.47 -17.52 -5.14
CA LEU A 101 -7.61 -17.90 -4.03
C LEU A 101 -6.13 -17.61 -4.34
N ALA A 102 -5.68 -17.90 -5.56
CA ALA A 102 -4.32 -17.59 -6.00
C ALA A 102 -4.05 -16.08 -5.98
N ILE A 103 -4.99 -15.26 -6.48
CA ILE A 103 -4.87 -13.79 -6.46
C ILE A 103 -4.76 -13.29 -5.02
N VAL A 104 -5.61 -13.76 -4.12
CA VAL A 104 -5.59 -13.34 -2.70
C VAL A 104 -4.26 -13.72 -2.04
N ILE A 105 -3.78 -14.94 -2.25
CA ILE A 105 -2.54 -15.40 -1.62
C ILE A 105 -1.33 -14.65 -2.18
N PHE A 106 -1.16 -14.62 -3.51
CA PHE A 106 0.04 -14.08 -4.16
C PHE A 106 -0.03 -12.58 -4.41
N GLY A 107 -1.22 -12.04 -4.67
CA GLY A 107 -1.45 -10.62 -4.93
C GLY A 107 -1.68 -9.79 -3.66
N GLU A 108 -2.12 -10.41 -2.55
CA GLU A 108 -2.46 -9.66 -1.34
C GLU A 108 -1.73 -10.16 -0.09
N ILE A 109 -1.97 -11.38 0.39
CA ILE A 109 -1.50 -11.83 1.71
C ILE A 109 0.02 -11.83 1.81
N ILE A 110 0.71 -12.48 0.86
CA ILE A 110 2.18 -12.58 0.89
C ILE A 110 2.85 -11.21 0.76
N PRO A 111 2.44 -10.34 -0.20
CA PRO A 111 3.00 -9.00 -0.31
C PRO A 111 2.73 -8.12 0.91
N GLN A 112 1.52 -8.15 1.47
CA GLN A 112 1.20 -7.40 2.69
C GLN A 112 2.08 -7.83 3.87
N ALA A 113 2.23 -9.13 4.08
CA ALA A 113 3.08 -9.65 5.15
C ALA A 113 4.55 -9.26 4.98
N SER A 114 5.05 -9.27 3.74
CA SER A 114 6.42 -8.88 3.41
C SER A 114 6.65 -7.37 3.58
N CYS A 115 5.74 -6.56 3.05
CA CYS A 115 5.85 -5.10 3.14
C CYS A 115 5.66 -4.58 4.56
N SER A 116 4.78 -5.20 5.36
CA SER A 116 4.62 -4.84 6.78
C SER A 116 5.93 -5.05 7.56
N ARG A 117 6.68 -6.09 7.24
CA ARG A 117 7.94 -6.40 7.92
C ARG A 117 9.10 -5.48 7.49
N TYR A 118 9.12 -5.06 6.23
CA TYR A 118 10.20 -4.24 5.64
C TYR A 118 9.67 -2.88 5.15
N ALA A 119 8.69 -2.31 5.86
CA ALA A 119 7.94 -1.13 5.44
C ALA A 119 8.84 0.06 5.05
N LEU A 120 9.84 0.37 5.86
CA LEU A 120 10.75 1.50 5.64
C LEU A 120 11.60 1.32 4.36
N GLN A 121 12.16 0.12 4.16
CA GLN A 121 13.04 -0.19 3.03
C GLN A 121 12.26 -0.27 1.71
N ILE A 122 11.13 -1.00 1.70
CA ILE A 122 10.30 -1.16 0.51
C ILE A 122 9.59 0.18 0.20
N GLY A 123 9.05 0.83 1.24
CA GLY A 123 8.36 2.11 1.12
C GLY A 123 9.24 3.19 0.52
N SER A 124 10.47 3.38 1.02
CA SER A 124 11.40 4.40 0.52
C SER A 124 11.77 4.21 -0.96
N ARG A 125 11.92 2.96 -1.41
CA ARG A 125 12.18 2.64 -2.82
C ARG A 125 10.96 2.83 -3.71
N ALA A 126 9.76 2.67 -3.15
CA ALA A 126 8.51 2.81 -3.89
C ALA A 126 8.03 4.27 -4.01
N VAL A 127 8.60 5.21 -3.25
CA VAL A 127 8.22 6.64 -3.27
C VAL A 127 8.03 7.21 -4.67
N PRO A 128 8.98 7.06 -5.63
CA PRO A 128 8.82 7.65 -6.96
C PRO A 128 7.62 7.06 -7.71
N ILE A 129 7.39 5.76 -7.60
CA ILE A 129 6.25 5.08 -8.23
C ILE A 129 4.95 5.57 -7.60
N VAL A 130 4.88 5.62 -6.27
CA VAL A 130 3.69 6.08 -5.54
C VAL A 130 3.36 7.54 -5.86
N THR A 131 4.36 8.40 -5.96
CA THR A 131 4.16 9.81 -6.32
C THR A 131 3.54 9.95 -7.71
N VAL A 132 4.01 9.19 -8.70
CA VAL A 132 3.44 9.16 -10.06
C VAL A 132 2.00 8.66 -10.02
N LEU A 133 1.72 7.62 -9.26
CA LEU A 133 0.36 7.07 -9.11
C LEU A 133 -0.58 8.07 -8.42
N MET A 134 -0.11 8.75 -7.37
CA MET A 134 -0.88 9.81 -6.70
C MET A 134 -1.23 10.94 -7.67
N PHE A 135 -0.29 11.36 -8.53
CA PHE A 135 -0.55 12.36 -9.55
C PHE A 135 -1.54 11.87 -10.61
N MET A 136 -1.38 10.63 -11.09
CA MET A 136 -2.23 10.04 -12.12
C MET A 136 -3.67 9.85 -11.64
N PHE A 137 -3.87 9.37 -10.42
CA PHE A 137 -5.19 9.14 -9.85
C PHE A 137 -5.77 10.35 -9.10
N TYR A 138 -5.01 11.44 -9.00
CA TYR A 138 -5.39 12.65 -8.27
C TYR A 138 -6.82 13.13 -8.53
N PRO A 139 -7.30 13.25 -9.81
CA PRO A 139 -8.64 13.75 -10.10
C PRO A 139 -9.77 12.89 -9.52
N ILE A 140 -9.50 11.60 -9.29
CA ILE A 140 -10.48 10.65 -8.73
C ILE A 140 -10.32 10.53 -7.21
N THR A 141 -9.08 10.42 -6.74
CA THR A 141 -8.80 10.13 -5.33
C THR A 141 -8.86 11.38 -4.45
N LYS A 142 -8.59 12.58 -4.99
CA LYS A 142 -8.65 13.83 -4.21
C LYS A 142 -10.04 14.13 -3.66
N PRO A 143 -11.15 14.07 -4.45
CA PRO A 143 -12.49 14.28 -3.90
C PRO A 143 -12.82 13.28 -2.77
N VAL A 144 -12.41 12.02 -2.92
CA VAL A 144 -12.64 10.98 -1.91
C VAL A 144 -11.84 11.27 -0.65
N SER A 145 -10.55 11.64 -0.78
CA SER A 145 -9.72 11.98 0.37
C SER A 145 -10.26 13.20 1.13
N MET A 146 -10.77 14.22 0.44
CA MET A 146 -11.38 15.38 1.09
C MET A 146 -12.63 15.02 1.91
N VAL A 147 -13.43 14.07 1.43
CA VAL A 147 -14.58 13.56 2.19
C VAL A 147 -14.10 12.80 3.44
N LEU A 148 -13.02 12.02 3.31
CA LEU A 148 -12.42 11.32 4.45
C LEU A 148 -11.82 12.31 5.46
N ASP A 149 -11.09 13.33 5.00
CA ASP A 149 -10.52 14.39 5.83
C ASP A 149 -11.62 15.11 6.63
N TYR A 150 -12.75 15.41 5.98
CA TYR A 150 -13.91 16.02 6.63
C TYR A 150 -14.62 15.11 7.62
N ALA A 151 -14.76 13.82 7.32
CA ALA A 151 -15.52 12.87 8.12
C ALA A 151 -14.72 12.29 9.30
N LEU A 152 -13.42 12.06 9.12
CA LEU A 152 -12.54 11.42 10.09
C LEU A 152 -11.56 12.41 10.76
N GLY A 153 -11.45 13.63 10.21
CA GLY A 153 -10.42 14.58 10.56
C GLY A 153 -9.10 14.28 9.86
N ASP A 154 -8.19 15.26 9.89
CA ASP A 154 -6.81 15.04 9.44
C ASP A 154 -6.20 13.92 10.28
N GLU A 155 -5.39 13.06 9.64
CA GLU A 155 -4.67 12.00 10.31
C GLU A 155 -3.63 12.64 11.25
N LEU A 156 -4.11 13.07 12.41
CA LEU A 156 -3.23 13.48 13.51
C LEU A 156 -2.48 12.21 13.90
N GLY A 157 -1.18 12.18 13.58
CA GLY A 157 -0.30 11.09 14.01
C GLY A 157 -0.56 10.83 15.50
N THR A 158 -0.49 9.58 15.89
CA THR A 158 -0.81 9.12 17.26
C THR A 158 -0.21 10.08 18.28
N ILE A 159 -1.04 10.97 18.82
CA ILE A 159 -0.62 11.91 19.86
C ILE A 159 -0.49 11.07 21.12
N HIS A 160 0.69 10.50 21.31
CA HIS A 160 1.00 9.88 22.60
C HIS A 160 0.91 10.95 23.67
N SER A 161 -0.04 10.79 24.57
CA SER A 161 -0.12 11.61 25.77
C SER A 161 1.25 11.59 26.47
N LYS A 162 1.64 12.71 27.10
CA LYS A 162 2.88 12.77 27.91
C LYS A 162 2.99 11.62 28.91
N THR A 163 1.86 11.11 29.36
CA THR A 163 1.73 9.96 30.27
C THR A 163 2.08 8.65 29.59
N GLU A 164 1.67 8.44 28.32
CA GLU A 164 2.00 7.26 27.54
C GLU A 164 3.47 7.23 27.13
N LEU A 165 4.05 8.40 26.80
CA LEU A 165 5.48 8.54 26.56
C LEU A 165 6.31 8.20 27.81
N ALA A 166 5.87 8.62 28.99
CA ALA A 166 6.53 8.29 30.25
C ALA A 166 6.47 6.79 30.55
N GLU A 167 5.34 6.13 30.24
CA GLU A 167 5.18 4.68 30.41
C GLU A 167 5.99 3.87 29.39
N LEU A 168 6.08 4.32 28.14
CA LEU A 168 6.96 3.72 27.12
C LEU A 168 8.43 3.79 27.52
N LEU A 169 8.88 4.94 28.05
CA LEU A 169 10.23 5.10 28.58
C LEU A 169 10.49 4.17 29.76
N ARG A 170 9.50 4.00 30.65
CA ARG A 170 9.61 3.12 31.82
C ARG A 170 9.74 1.64 31.41
N ILE A 171 8.98 1.20 30.39
CA ILE A 171 9.07 -0.17 29.87
C ILE A 171 10.44 -0.41 29.22
N HIS A 172 10.99 0.57 28.49
CA HIS A 172 12.31 0.43 27.83
C HIS A 172 13.48 0.42 28.81
N VAL A 173 13.37 1.11 29.96
CA VAL A 173 14.42 1.11 30.99
C VAL A 173 14.43 -0.20 31.81
N GLN A 174 13.37 -1.01 31.74
CA GLN A 174 13.26 -2.29 32.45
C GLN A 174 13.69 -3.52 31.62
N GLN A 175 14.06 -3.31 30.34
CA GLN A 175 14.67 -4.35 29.46
C GLN A 175 16.20 -4.17 29.42
#